data_57450dc2c682afe16dc3c4aa1c427123
#
_entry.id   57450dc2c682afe16dc3c4aa1c427123
#
_cell.length_a   1.000
_cell.length_b   1.000
_cell.length_c   1.000
_cell.angle_alpha   90.00
_cell.angle_beta   90.00
_cell.angle_gamma   90.00
#
_symmetry.space_group_name_H-M   'P 1'
#
loop_
_entity.id
_entity.type
_entity.pdbx_description
1 polymer ?
#
loop_
_entity_poly.entity_id
_entity_poly.type
_entity_poly.pdbx_seq_one_letter_code
_entity_poly.pdbx_strand_id
1 'polypeptide(L)'
;MSNVIRQNAWKIPADIDIIVGVPRSGMIPALMIAELLNKRCADLDSFIEGREMSCGNRKKFMRFKEIEKVLVVDDTLYNGAAMRKTRNRLAPLESKYKILYSCVYAEGEHAKEMVDIYLYDIWHPGDKMYLYEWNVLHHYPKKTEVSMWDVDGLVCKNPPDDRNTEAYEAYLPNAVPIIVPTTKVGAFVTYRLEKYRGVTEEWLRKQGIEYGQLVMFDAPDRDTRNSTMSPAKYKARIYKEATWAQVFYESDAGQAERIFQRTGKPVFCFENGKMYY
;
A
#
# COMPACT_ATOMS: atom_id res chain seq x y z
N MET A 1 -2.75 10.38 3.29
CA MET A 1 -2.69 11.22 2.05
C MET A 1 -3.79 12.28 2.00
N SER A 2 -5.07 11.98 2.09
CA SER A 2 -6.16 12.94 1.92
C SER A 2 -6.09 14.14 2.90
N ASN A 3 -5.76 13.90 4.18
CA ASN A 3 -5.55 14.96 5.15
C ASN A 3 -4.39 15.89 4.79
N VAL A 4 -3.28 15.33 4.31
CA VAL A 4 -2.10 16.11 3.89
C VAL A 4 -2.47 17.02 2.71
N ILE A 5 -3.14 16.46 1.69
CA ILE A 5 -3.60 17.24 0.52
C ILE A 5 -4.51 18.38 0.99
N ARG A 6 -5.54 18.10 1.78
CA ARG A 6 -6.50 19.12 2.22
C ARG A 6 -5.85 20.23 3.06
N GLN A 7 -4.95 19.88 3.97
CA GLN A 7 -4.27 20.85 4.84
C GLN A 7 -3.25 21.72 4.09
N ASN A 8 -2.72 21.23 2.96
CA ASN A 8 -1.66 21.90 2.20
C ASN A 8 -2.10 22.36 0.80
N ALA A 9 -3.39 22.26 0.47
CA ALA A 9 -3.92 22.67 -0.84
C ALA A 9 -3.65 24.13 -1.16
N TRP A 10 -3.49 24.98 -0.16
CA TRP A 10 -3.15 26.40 -0.30
C TRP A 10 -1.80 26.65 -1.00
N LYS A 11 -0.92 25.66 -1.03
CA LYS A 11 0.36 25.71 -1.78
C LYS A 11 0.16 25.60 -3.29
N ILE A 12 -0.98 25.09 -3.73
CA ILE A 12 -1.30 24.90 -5.14
C ILE A 12 -1.90 26.19 -5.69
N PRO A 13 -1.35 26.78 -6.77
CA PRO A 13 -1.91 27.99 -7.37
C PRO A 13 -3.36 27.80 -7.82
N ALA A 14 -4.21 28.75 -7.51
CA ALA A 14 -5.64 28.69 -7.83
C ALA A 14 -5.92 28.72 -9.35
N ASP A 15 -4.98 29.26 -10.14
CA ASP A 15 -5.06 29.42 -11.60
C ASP A 15 -4.60 28.19 -12.41
N ILE A 16 -4.39 27.04 -11.76
CA ILE A 16 -4.17 25.78 -12.45
C ILE A 16 -5.41 25.39 -13.26
N ASP A 17 -5.23 24.95 -14.48
CA ASP A 17 -6.31 24.56 -15.40
C ASP A 17 -6.57 23.07 -15.41
N ILE A 18 -5.51 22.26 -15.30
CA ILE A 18 -5.57 20.80 -15.31
C ILE A 18 -4.53 20.19 -14.35
N ILE A 19 -4.92 19.10 -13.72
CA ILE A 19 -4.05 18.26 -12.90
C ILE A 19 -3.66 17.03 -13.71
N VAL A 20 -2.36 16.73 -13.79
CA VAL A 20 -1.83 15.58 -14.53
C VAL A 20 -1.14 14.62 -13.55
N GLY A 21 -1.68 13.44 -13.40
CA GLY A 21 -1.12 12.42 -12.51
C GLY A 21 -0.01 11.61 -13.19
N VAL A 22 1.06 11.38 -12.46
CA VAL A 22 2.12 10.45 -12.90
C VAL A 22 1.70 9.01 -12.61
N PRO A 23 1.48 8.16 -13.64
CA PRO A 23 1.14 6.76 -13.40
C PRO A 23 2.27 6.01 -12.66
N ARG A 24 1.90 5.10 -11.81
CA ARG A 24 0.61 4.58 -11.39
C ARG A 24 0.07 5.32 -10.16
N SER A 25 0.86 5.41 -9.08
CA SER A 25 0.43 5.91 -7.76
C SER A 25 0.17 7.41 -7.72
N GLY A 26 0.85 8.23 -8.53
CA GLY A 26 0.58 9.65 -8.65
C GLY A 26 -0.82 10.00 -9.18
N MET A 27 -1.52 9.04 -9.80
CA MET A 27 -2.93 9.21 -10.19
C MET A 27 -3.87 9.39 -8.99
N ILE A 28 -3.56 8.76 -7.86
CA ILE A 28 -4.40 8.86 -6.65
C ILE A 28 -4.44 10.30 -6.13
N PRO A 29 -3.30 10.93 -5.79
CA PRO A 29 -3.31 12.33 -5.36
C PRO A 29 -3.77 13.30 -6.46
N ALA A 30 -3.48 13.03 -7.72
CA ALA A 30 -3.92 13.88 -8.81
C ALA A 30 -5.45 13.97 -8.88
N LEU A 31 -6.15 12.84 -8.80
CA LEU A 31 -7.61 12.81 -8.73
C LEU A 31 -8.16 13.47 -7.46
N MET A 32 -7.52 13.24 -6.31
CA MET A 32 -7.93 13.86 -5.04
C MET A 32 -7.80 15.40 -5.10
N ILE A 33 -6.70 15.90 -5.67
CA ILE A 33 -6.48 17.35 -5.84
C ILE A 33 -7.46 17.92 -6.87
N ALA A 34 -7.67 17.23 -7.99
CA ALA A 34 -8.61 17.64 -9.02
C ALA A 34 -10.05 17.77 -8.47
N GLU A 35 -10.51 16.79 -7.70
CA GLU A 35 -11.82 16.84 -7.05
C GLU A 35 -11.91 17.95 -5.98
N LEU A 36 -10.89 18.08 -5.15
CA LEU A 36 -10.84 19.11 -4.10
C LEU A 36 -10.91 20.52 -4.68
N LEU A 37 -10.19 20.78 -5.77
CA LEU A 37 -10.08 22.07 -6.42
C LEU A 37 -11.06 22.28 -7.58
N ASN A 38 -11.90 21.28 -7.88
CA ASN A 38 -12.81 21.25 -9.04
C ASN A 38 -12.10 21.57 -10.36
N LYS A 39 -11.01 20.86 -10.63
CA LYS A 39 -10.17 21.00 -11.84
C LYS A 39 -10.29 19.79 -12.76
N ARG A 40 -9.93 19.96 -14.03
CA ARG A 40 -9.77 18.86 -14.99
C ARG A 40 -8.63 17.95 -14.55
N CYS A 41 -8.65 16.70 -15.01
CA CYS A 41 -7.61 15.73 -14.70
C CYS A 41 -7.25 14.90 -15.92
N ALA A 42 -6.00 14.48 -16.01
CA ALA A 42 -5.52 13.50 -16.98
C ALA A 42 -4.43 12.63 -16.32
N ASP A 43 -4.20 11.44 -16.84
CA ASP A 43 -2.92 10.78 -16.67
C ASP A 43 -1.88 11.35 -17.63
N LEU A 44 -0.60 11.09 -17.36
CA LEU A 44 0.51 11.64 -18.13
C LEU A 44 0.43 11.28 -19.62
N ASP A 45 0.08 10.03 -19.94
CA ASP A 45 0.06 9.56 -21.33
C ASP A 45 -1.10 10.21 -22.10
N SER A 46 -2.29 10.23 -21.49
CA SER A 46 -3.47 10.89 -22.06
C SER A 46 -3.22 12.39 -22.29
N PHE A 47 -2.59 13.06 -21.33
CA PHE A 47 -2.28 14.49 -21.47
C PHE A 47 -1.33 14.77 -22.64
N ILE A 48 -0.27 13.96 -22.81
CA ILE A 48 0.67 14.08 -23.94
C ILE A 48 -0.06 13.88 -25.28
N GLU A 49 -1.04 12.99 -25.31
CA GLU A 49 -1.87 12.72 -26.49
C GLU A 49 -3.01 13.75 -26.69
N GLY A 50 -3.08 14.77 -25.86
CA GLY A 50 -4.12 15.82 -25.94
C GLY A 50 -5.49 15.37 -25.43
N ARG A 51 -5.54 14.32 -24.62
CA ARG A 51 -6.78 13.81 -24.02
C ARG A 51 -6.83 14.13 -22.51
N GLU A 52 -8.05 14.28 -22.00
CA GLU A 52 -8.31 14.46 -20.58
C GLU A 52 -9.39 13.47 -20.08
N MET A 53 -9.44 13.24 -18.79
CA MET A 53 -10.48 12.41 -18.18
C MET A 53 -11.84 13.09 -18.29
N SER A 54 -12.89 12.31 -18.48
CA SER A 54 -14.25 12.82 -18.47
C SER A 54 -14.60 13.40 -17.09
N CYS A 55 -15.17 14.59 -17.08
CA CYS A 55 -15.71 15.22 -15.87
C CYS A 55 -17.12 14.76 -15.53
N GLY A 56 -17.68 13.78 -16.25
CA GLY A 56 -19.02 13.27 -16.03
C GLY A 56 -20.08 14.38 -16.00
N ASN A 57 -21.03 14.26 -15.08
CA ASN A 57 -22.09 15.25 -14.90
C ASN A 57 -21.61 16.61 -14.36
N ARG A 58 -20.40 16.67 -13.77
CA ARG A 58 -19.82 17.91 -13.26
C ARG A 58 -19.38 18.89 -14.33
N LYS A 59 -19.29 18.43 -15.57
CA LYS A 59 -18.99 19.30 -16.73
C LYS A 59 -19.84 20.58 -16.75
N LYS A 60 -21.08 20.50 -16.31
CA LYS A 60 -22.03 21.65 -16.25
C LYS A 60 -21.61 22.73 -15.21
N PHE A 61 -20.80 22.36 -14.25
CA PHE A 61 -20.40 23.25 -13.13
C PHE A 61 -18.92 23.70 -13.23
N MET A 62 -18.19 23.20 -14.22
CA MET A 62 -16.79 23.57 -14.44
C MET A 62 -16.70 24.68 -15.48
N ARG A 63 -15.86 25.68 -15.21
CA ARG A 63 -15.52 26.72 -16.18
C ARG A 63 -14.38 26.21 -17.04
N PHE A 64 -14.70 25.73 -18.24
CA PHE A 64 -13.69 25.34 -19.23
C PHE A 64 -13.13 26.58 -19.92
N LYS A 65 -11.85 26.79 -19.80
CA LYS A 65 -11.03 27.67 -20.63
C LYS A 65 -9.94 26.84 -21.31
N GLU A 66 -9.21 27.43 -22.21
CA GLU A 66 -8.01 26.80 -22.77
C GLU A 66 -7.04 26.45 -21.63
N ILE A 67 -6.31 25.34 -21.82
CA ILE A 67 -5.30 24.93 -20.86
C ILE A 67 -4.07 25.81 -21.11
N GLU A 68 -3.68 26.55 -20.10
CA GLU A 68 -2.46 27.34 -20.09
C GLU A 68 -1.50 26.84 -19.01
N LYS A 69 -2.05 26.45 -17.84
CA LYS A 69 -1.27 26.09 -16.66
C LYS A 69 -1.59 24.68 -16.16
N VAL A 70 -0.58 23.87 -16.10
CA VAL A 70 -0.64 22.43 -15.79
C VAL A 70 0.07 22.16 -14.47
N LEU A 71 -0.55 21.37 -13.59
CA LEU A 71 0.10 20.82 -12.41
C LEU A 71 0.32 19.32 -12.59
N VAL A 72 1.57 18.90 -12.68
CA VAL A 72 1.96 17.49 -12.68
C VAL A 72 2.14 17.02 -11.24
N VAL A 73 1.51 15.90 -10.89
CA VAL A 73 1.47 15.40 -9.51
C VAL A 73 1.98 13.97 -9.43
N ASP A 74 2.95 13.74 -8.55
CA ASP A 74 3.35 12.41 -8.11
C ASP A 74 2.98 12.19 -6.63
N ASP A 75 2.89 10.94 -6.18
CA ASP A 75 2.57 10.65 -4.78
C ASP A 75 3.78 10.91 -3.87
N THR A 76 4.93 10.42 -4.25
CA THR A 76 6.16 10.49 -3.44
C THR A 76 7.39 10.71 -4.30
N LEU A 77 8.26 11.58 -3.85
CA LEU A 77 9.54 11.83 -4.49
C LEU A 77 10.69 11.49 -3.53
N TYR A 78 11.49 10.49 -3.89
CA TYR A 78 12.70 10.08 -3.16
C TYR A 78 13.96 10.44 -3.94
N ASN A 79 14.32 9.64 -4.96
CA ASN A 79 15.50 9.88 -5.80
C ASN A 79 15.20 10.64 -7.10
N GLY A 80 13.95 10.97 -7.34
CA GLY A 80 13.48 11.77 -8.48
C GLY A 80 13.58 11.11 -9.86
N ALA A 81 13.89 9.83 -9.97
CA ALA A 81 14.03 9.17 -11.27
C ALA A 81 12.74 9.22 -12.09
N ALA A 82 11.58 8.99 -11.46
CA ALA A 82 10.26 9.09 -12.11
C ALA A 82 9.99 10.53 -12.57
N MET A 83 10.26 11.51 -11.73
CA MET A 83 10.04 12.93 -12.05
C MET A 83 10.95 13.41 -13.18
N ARG A 84 12.24 13.03 -13.20
CA ARG A 84 13.13 13.33 -14.33
C ARG A 84 12.60 12.75 -15.64
N LYS A 85 12.17 11.49 -15.65
CA LYS A 85 11.55 10.86 -16.81
C LYS A 85 10.30 11.60 -17.26
N THR A 86 9.46 12.01 -16.31
CA THR A 86 8.24 12.78 -16.58
C THR A 86 8.55 14.14 -17.20
N ARG A 87 9.52 14.89 -16.66
CA ARG A 87 9.98 16.17 -17.22
C ARG A 87 10.47 16.00 -18.66
N ASN A 88 11.32 15.03 -18.92
CA ASN A 88 11.82 14.76 -20.27
C ASN A 88 10.69 14.47 -21.28
N ARG A 89 9.65 13.77 -20.85
CA ARG A 89 8.48 13.48 -21.70
C ARG A 89 7.62 14.71 -21.98
N LEU A 90 7.55 15.64 -21.03
CA LEU A 90 6.75 16.85 -21.13
C LEU A 90 7.52 18.05 -21.73
N ALA A 91 8.84 17.98 -21.85
CA ALA A 91 9.67 19.06 -22.39
C ALA A 91 9.17 19.63 -23.74
N PRO A 92 8.68 18.82 -24.72
CA PRO A 92 8.13 19.36 -25.95
C PRO A 92 6.87 20.22 -25.77
N LEU A 93 6.16 20.06 -24.64
CA LEU A 93 4.92 20.78 -24.32
C LEU A 93 5.13 22.04 -23.48
N GLU A 94 6.34 22.28 -22.97
CA GLU A 94 6.66 23.46 -22.15
C GLU A 94 6.62 24.78 -22.94
N SER A 95 6.73 24.72 -24.27
CA SER A 95 6.50 25.88 -25.13
C SER A 95 5.04 26.29 -25.27
N LYS A 96 4.13 25.34 -25.02
CA LYS A 96 2.67 25.51 -25.13
C LYS A 96 2.00 25.76 -23.79
N TYR A 97 2.51 25.12 -22.71
CA TYR A 97 1.90 25.16 -21.40
C TYR A 97 2.90 25.61 -20.33
N LYS A 98 2.43 26.35 -19.34
CA LYS A 98 3.19 26.57 -18.12
C LYS A 98 3.03 25.34 -17.21
N ILE A 99 4.05 24.49 -17.17
CA ILE A 99 4.02 23.24 -16.40
C ILE A 99 4.68 23.44 -15.05
N LEU A 100 3.95 23.15 -13.97
CA LEU A 100 4.47 23.04 -12.61
C LEU A 100 4.53 21.57 -12.22
N TYR A 101 5.60 21.19 -11.56
CA TYR A 101 5.82 19.83 -11.08
C TYR A 101 5.64 19.76 -9.57
N SER A 102 4.93 18.74 -9.10
CA SER A 102 4.64 18.61 -7.68
C SER A 102 4.65 17.17 -7.19
N CYS A 103 4.78 17.00 -5.87
CA CYS A 103 4.53 15.75 -5.19
C CYS A 103 3.79 15.98 -3.87
N VAL A 104 3.09 14.94 -3.39
CA VAL A 104 2.49 15.00 -2.07
C VAL A 104 3.57 14.89 -1.00
N TYR A 105 4.45 13.91 -1.12
CA TYR A 105 5.51 13.64 -0.16
C TYR A 105 6.89 13.81 -0.79
N ALA A 106 7.69 14.74 -0.27
CA ALA A 106 9.09 14.90 -0.63
C ALA A 106 9.97 14.32 0.46
N GLU A 107 10.92 13.45 0.10
CA GLU A 107 11.86 12.84 1.03
C GLU A 107 13.25 13.44 0.85
N GLY A 108 13.63 14.34 1.77
CA GLY A 108 14.92 15.02 1.78
C GLY A 108 15.03 16.23 0.84
N GLU A 109 16.11 17.01 1.01
CA GLU A 109 16.33 18.27 0.27
C GLU A 109 16.39 18.08 -1.24
N HIS A 110 17.10 17.04 -1.70
CA HIS A 110 17.21 16.74 -3.12
C HIS A 110 15.85 16.55 -3.81
N ALA A 111 14.89 15.91 -3.12
CA ALA A 111 13.54 15.73 -3.65
C ALA A 111 12.81 17.06 -3.78
N LYS A 112 12.97 17.97 -2.81
CA LYS A 112 12.35 19.29 -2.82
C LYS A 112 12.85 20.17 -3.97
N GLU A 113 14.13 20.10 -4.29
CA GLU A 113 14.75 20.87 -5.40
C GLU A 113 14.24 20.40 -6.78
N MET A 114 13.68 19.21 -6.87
CA MET A 114 13.23 18.64 -8.14
C MET A 114 11.80 19.01 -8.52
N VAL A 115 11.04 19.65 -7.64
CA VAL A 115 9.65 20.03 -7.85
C VAL A 115 9.43 21.48 -7.49
N ASP A 116 8.41 22.10 -8.11
CA ASP A 116 8.02 23.47 -7.80
C ASP A 116 7.18 23.52 -6.51
N ILE A 117 6.46 22.42 -6.22
CA ILE A 117 5.56 22.34 -5.08
C ILE A 117 5.67 20.95 -4.45
N TYR A 118 5.87 20.90 -3.14
CA TYR A 118 5.66 19.69 -2.35
C TYR A 118 4.67 19.99 -1.22
N LEU A 119 3.76 19.04 -0.96
CA LEU A 119 2.73 19.27 0.05
C LEU A 119 3.25 18.95 1.45
N TYR A 120 4.05 17.90 1.60
CA TYR A 120 4.55 17.45 2.88
C TYR A 120 6.01 17.01 2.77
N ASP A 121 6.82 17.45 3.73
CA ASP A 121 8.22 17.07 3.86
C ASP A 121 8.33 15.85 4.77
N ILE A 122 8.82 14.74 4.21
CA ILE A 122 9.16 13.57 5.01
C ILE A 122 10.61 13.68 5.42
N TRP A 123 10.84 14.23 6.61
CA TRP A 123 12.17 14.22 7.18
C TRP A 123 12.27 13.13 8.24
N HIS A 124 13.15 12.15 8.03
CA HIS A 124 13.40 11.10 9.00
C HIS A 124 14.88 10.86 9.21
N PRO A 125 15.38 11.03 10.43
CA PRO A 125 16.70 10.53 10.79
C PRO A 125 16.62 9.00 10.95
N GLY A 126 17.26 8.24 10.06
CA GLY A 126 17.45 6.80 10.17
C GLY A 126 16.74 5.95 9.12
N ASP A 127 17.09 4.67 9.06
CA ASP A 127 16.57 3.65 8.11
C ASP A 127 15.16 3.20 8.48
N LYS A 128 14.17 4.09 8.39
CA LYS A 128 12.77 3.71 8.61
C LYS A 128 12.13 3.26 7.29
N MET A 129 11.44 2.13 7.34
CA MET A 129 10.64 1.64 6.24
C MET A 129 9.35 2.47 6.14
N TYR A 130 9.10 3.07 4.96
CA TYR A 130 7.84 3.73 4.67
C TYR A 130 6.89 2.75 3.97
N LEU A 131 5.65 2.72 4.47
CA LEU A 131 4.54 2.01 3.86
C LEU A 131 3.42 3.01 3.63
N TYR A 132 2.93 3.05 2.41
CA TYR A 132 1.81 3.91 2.05
C TYR A 132 0.52 3.10 2.01
N GLU A 133 -0.56 3.63 2.59
CA GLU A 133 -1.86 2.94 2.68
C GLU A 133 -2.38 2.44 1.32
N TRP A 134 -2.09 3.17 0.23
CA TRP A 134 -2.59 2.84 -1.12
C TRP A 134 -1.84 1.71 -1.81
N ASN A 135 -0.68 1.31 -1.33
CA ASN A 135 0.08 0.20 -1.90
C ASN A 135 0.74 -0.69 -0.83
N VAL A 136 0.24 -0.63 0.39
CA VAL A 136 0.85 -1.29 1.56
C VAL A 136 1.10 -2.79 1.35
N LEU A 137 0.21 -3.48 0.64
CA LEU A 137 0.29 -4.93 0.39
C LEU A 137 1.01 -5.30 -0.92
N HIS A 138 1.19 -4.36 -1.84
CA HIS A 138 1.83 -4.59 -3.12
C HIS A 138 2.96 -3.59 -3.39
N HIS A 139 3.63 -3.20 -2.33
CA HIS A 139 4.74 -2.27 -2.43
C HIS A 139 5.94 -2.94 -3.13
N TYR A 140 6.98 -2.19 -3.31
CA TYR A 140 8.19 -2.65 -4.01
C TYR A 140 8.59 -4.10 -3.60
N PRO A 141 8.97 -5.00 -4.54
CA PRO A 141 9.23 -6.41 -4.24
C PRO A 141 10.14 -6.66 -3.04
N LYS A 142 11.21 -5.88 -2.90
CA LYS A 142 12.13 -5.96 -1.74
C LYS A 142 11.45 -5.71 -0.39
N LYS A 143 10.32 -5.01 -0.35
CA LYS A 143 9.59 -4.75 0.90
C LYS A 143 8.65 -5.90 1.27
N THR A 144 8.08 -6.59 0.29
CA THR A 144 7.31 -7.81 0.54
C THR A 144 8.20 -8.98 0.97
N GLU A 145 9.42 -9.06 0.45
CA GLU A 145 10.40 -10.08 0.85
C GLU A 145 10.90 -9.90 2.30
N VAL A 146 10.84 -8.70 2.87
CA VAL A 146 11.19 -8.43 4.27
C VAL A 146 9.95 -8.30 5.16
N SER A 147 8.82 -8.84 4.74
CA SER A 147 7.56 -8.85 5.50
C SER A 147 7.12 -10.23 5.91
N MET A 148 6.39 -10.29 7.01
CA MET A 148 5.67 -11.47 7.49
C MET A 148 4.17 -11.23 7.40
N TRP A 149 3.42 -12.22 6.96
CA TRP A 149 1.98 -12.11 6.71
C TRP A 149 1.21 -13.19 7.45
N ASP A 150 0.07 -12.81 8.03
CA ASP A 150 -0.95 -13.78 8.43
C ASP A 150 -1.58 -14.43 7.18
N VAL A 151 -2.23 -15.56 7.38
CA VAL A 151 -2.95 -16.27 6.30
C VAL A 151 -4.45 -15.97 6.39
N ASP A 152 -5.08 -16.39 7.49
CA ASP A 152 -6.51 -16.28 7.67
C ASP A 152 -6.95 -14.83 7.96
N GLY A 153 -7.95 -14.36 7.22
CA GLY A 153 -8.41 -12.97 7.29
C GLY A 153 -7.57 -11.97 6.49
N LEU A 154 -6.40 -12.37 5.95
CA LEU A 154 -5.54 -11.52 5.13
C LEU A 154 -5.47 -12.03 3.68
N VAL A 155 -4.89 -13.19 3.44
CA VAL A 155 -4.79 -13.73 2.06
C VAL A 155 -6.02 -14.57 1.69
N CYS A 156 -6.71 -15.12 2.66
CA CYS A 156 -8.00 -15.79 2.49
C CYS A 156 -8.98 -15.37 3.58
N LYS A 157 -10.27 -15.64 3.37
CA LYS A 157 -11.30 -15.43 4.40
C LYS A 157 -10.98 -16.23 5.65
N ASN A 158 -11.47 -15.77 6.80
CA ASN A 158 -11.38 -16.52 8.03
C ASN A 158 -12.09 -17.89 7.90
N PRO A 159 -11.51 -18.97 8.44
CA PRO A 159 -12.14 -20.27 8.48
C PRO A 159 -13.39 -20.25 9.40
N PRO A 160 -14.27 -21.24 9.24
CA PRO A 160 -15.27 -21.52 10.26
C PRO A 160 -14.59 -21.89 11.58
N ASP A 161 -15.38 -21.93 12.66
CA ASP A 161 -14.88 -22.32 13.97
C ASP A 161 -14.20 -23.70 13.90
N ASP A 162 -12.93 -23.75 14.30
CA ASP A 162 -12.10 -24.96 14.25
C ASP A 162 -12.49 -26.02 15.29
N ARG A 163 -13.51 -25.75 16.13
CA ARG A 163 -14.19 -26.78 16.94
C ARG A 163 -14.98 -27.77 16.07
N ASN A 164 -15.48 -27.32 14.94
CA ASN A 164 -16.04 -28.21 13.91
C ASN A 164 -14.91 -28.62 12.94
N THR A 165 -14.23 -29.71 13.27
CA THR A 165 -13.06 -30.20 12.49
C THR A 165 -13.43 -30.51 11.05
N GLU A 166 -14.58 -31.13 10.79
CA GLU A 166 -15.02 -31.48 9.44
C GLU A 166 -15.23 -30.22 8.58
N ALA A 167 -15.95 -29.22 9.09
CA ALA A 167 -16.14 -27.95 8.37
C ALA A 167 -14.81 -27.19 8.17
N TYR A 168 -13.92 -27.24 9.13
CA TYR A 168 -12.61 -26.61 9.03
C TYR A 168 -11.73 -27.29 7.98
N GLU A 169 -11.66 -28.61 7.97
CA GLU A 169 -10.89 -29.39 7.00
C GLU A 169 -11.45 -29.25 5.56
N ALA A 170 -12.77 -29.22 5.42
CA ALA A 170 -13.43 -28.95 4.14
C ALA A 170 -13.16 -27.50 3.62
N TYR A 171 -13.00 -26.54 4.53
CA TYR A 171 -12.68 -25.16 4.18
C TYR A 171 -11.26 -25.00 3.64
N LEU A 172 -10.25 -25.65 4.24
CA LEU A 172 -8.84 -25.39 3.96
C LEU A 172 -8.47 -25.42 2.46
N PRO A 173 -8.84 -26.46 1.67
CA PRO A 173 -8.55 -26.49 0.24
C PRO A 173 -9.39 -25.52 -0.59
N ASN A 174 -10.52 -25.02 -0.06
CA ASN A 174 -11.52 -24.21 -0.71
C ASN A 174 -11.58 -22.77 -0.17
N ALA A 175 -10.59 -22.36 0.61
CA ALA A 175 -10.54 -21.04 1.21
C ALA A 175 -10.67 -19.94 0.12
N VAL A 176 -11.59 -19.00 0.33
CA VAL A 176 -11.82 -17.90 -0.62
C VAL A 176 -10.70 -16.89 -0.50
N PRO A 177 -9.94 -16.59 -1.58
CA PRO A 177 -8.88 -15.61 -1.52
C PRO A 177 -9.43 -14.19 -1.30
N ILE A 178 -8.71 -13.37 -0.53
CA ILE A 178 -8.97 -11.94 -0.32
C ILE A 178 -7.90 -11.13 -1.03
N ILE A 179 -6.63 -11.33 -0.64
CA ILE A 179 -5.50 -10.64 -1.21
C ILE A 179 -4.48 -11.68 -1.68
N VAL A 180 -4.25 -11.68 -2.98
CA VAL A 180 -3.22 -12.51 -3.60
C VAL A 180 -2.02 -11.61 -3.89
N PRO A 181 -0.91 -11.76 -3.14
CA PRO A 181 0.30 -10.97 -3.40
C PRO A 181 0.86 -11.33 -4.79
N THR A 182 1.27 -10.31 -5.54
CA THR A 182 1.85 -10.46 -6.88
C THR A 182 3.38 -10.50 -6.86
N THR A 183 3.97 -10.40 -5.68
CA THR A 183 5.41 -10.48 -5.44
C THR A 183 5.67 -11.43 -4.29
N LYS A 184 6.88 -12.00 -4.24
CA LYS A 184 7.27 -12.96 -3.20
C LYS A 184 7.14 -12.35 -1.81
N VAL A 185 6.43 -13.03 -0.91
CA VAL A 185 6.31 -12.71 0.52
C VAL A 185 7.47 -13.35 1.29
N GLY A 186 8.04 -12.63 2.26
CA GLY A 186 9.16 -13.17 3.05
C GLY A 186 8.75 -14.42 3.83
N ALA A 187 7.68 -14.33 4.62
CA ALA A 187 7.11 -15.49 5.30
C ALA A 187 5.61 -15.34 5.55
N PHE A 188 4.90 -16.46 5.52
CA PHE A 188 3.60 -16.60 6.15
C PHE A 188 3.74 -17.16 7.57
N VAL A 189 3.03 -16.58 8.53
CA VAL A 189 3.01 -17.02 9.91
C VAL A 189 1.56 -17.18 10.35
N THR A 190 1.10 -18.41 10.40
CA THR A 190 -0.30 -18.73 10.68
C THR A 190 -0.46 -19.55 11.95
N TYR A 191 -1.60 -19.39 12.62
CA TYR A 191 -1.95 -20.18 13.80
C TYR A 191 -2.60 -21.52 13.45
N ARG A 192 -2.64 -21.89 12.15
CA ARG A 192 -3.02 -23.21 11.69
C ARG A 192 -2.06 -24.26 12.25
N LEU A 193 -2.57 -25.44 12.56
CA LEU A 193 -1.75 -26.56 13.02
C LEU A 193 -0.85 -27.10 11.90
N GLU A 194 0.35 -27.51 12.25
CA GLU A 194 1.36 -28.08 11.36
C GLU A 194 0.82 -29.27 10.53
N LYS A 195 -0.07 -30.09 11.11
CA LYS A 195 -0.73 -31.20 10.39
C LYS A 195 -1.48 -30.78 9.11
N TYR A 196 -1.83 -29.50 8.99
CA TYR A 196 -2.49 -28.93 7.81
C TYR A 196 -1.53 -28.27 6.82
N ARG A 197 -0.22 -28.48 6.98
CA ARG A 197 0.80 -27.89 6.09
C ARG A 197 0.53 -28.22 4.63
N GLY A 198 0.39 -29.50 4.30
CA GLY A 198 0.26 -29.92 2.89
C GLY A 198 -0.93 -29.26 2.17
N VAL A 199 -2.10 -29.20 2.82
CA VAL A 199 -3.29 -28.56 2.23
C VAL A 199 -3.12 -27.03 2.16
N THR A 200 -2.41 -26.41 3.09
CA THR A 200 -2.15 -24.96 3.08
C THR A 200 -1.17 -24.60 1.98
N GLU A 201 -0.08 -25.33 1.81
CA GLU A 201 0.91 -25.14 0.73
C GLU A 201 0.27 -25.35 -0.64
N GLU A 202 -0.56 -26.38 -0.79
CA GLU A 202 -1.28 -26.65 -2.03
C GLU A 202 -2.24 -25.51 -2.38
N TRP A 203 -2.95 -24.96 -1.37
CA TRP A 203 -3.81 -23.80 -1.57
C TRP A 203 -3.00 -22.57 -2.01
N LEU A 204 -1.88 -22.25 -1.32
CA LEU A 204 -1.00 -21.13 -1.69
C LEU A 204 -0.48 -21.27 -3.12
N ARG A 205 -0.06 -22.48 -3.49
CA ARG A 205 0.41 -22.82 -4.83
C ARG A 205 -0.67 -22.62 -5.89
N LYS A 206 -1.91 -23.06 -5.63
CA LYS A 206 -3.07 -22.85 -6.53
C LYS A 206 -3.38 -21.38 -6.76
N GLN A 207 -3.16 -20.52 -5.75
CA GLN A 207 -3.33 -19.08 -5.89
C GLN A 207 -2.15 -18.39 -6.57
N GLY A 208 -1.08 -19.10 -6.93
CA GLY A 208 0.13 -18.53 -7.54
C GLY A 208 0.94 -17.67 -6.55
N ILE A 209 0.80 -17.92 -5.25
CA ILE A 209 1.49 -17.14 -4.21
C ILE A 209 2.91 -17.68 -4.00
N GLU A 210 3.89 -16.81 -4.20
CA GLU A 210 5.29 -17.09 -3.91
C GLU A 210 5.67 -16.59 -2.51
N TYR A 211 6.41 -17.41 -1.75
CA TYR A 211 6.88 -17.06 -0.41
C TYR A 211 8.22 -17.70 -0.06
N GLY A 212 8.89 -17.15 0.96
CA GLY A 212 10.15 -17.70 1.45
C GLY A 212 9.94 -18.81 2.48
N GLN A 213 9.07 -18.58 3.46
CA GLN A 213 8.80 -19.51 4.55
C GLN A 213 7.31 -19.60 4.85
N LEU A 214 6.86 -20.79 5.29
CA LEU A 214 5.54 -20.99 5.91
C LEU A 214 5.76 -21.52 7.32
N VAL A 215 5.36 -20.72 8.32
CA VAL A 215 5.52 -21.05 9.73
C VAL A 215 4.14 -21.34 10.30
N MET A 216 3.94 -22.56 10.78
CA MET A 216 2.69 -23.08 11.30
C MET A 216 2.87 -23.55 12.74
N PHE A 217 1.75 -23.68 13.48
CA PHE A 217 1.81 -24.05 14.88
C PHE A 217 1.97 -25.56 15.03
N ASP A 218 3.10 -25.98 15.64
CA ASP A 218 3.36 -27.39 15.92
C ASP A 218 2.69 -27.80 17.23
N ALA A 219 1.57 -28.48 17.11
CA ALA A 219 0.83 -29.15 18.21
C ALA A 219 -0.02 -30.27 17.60
N PRO A 220 -0.29 -31.33 18.39
CA PRO A 220 -1.06 -32.49 17.93
C PRO A 220 -2.52 -32.11 17.60
N ASP A 221 -3.09 -31.19 18.36
CA ASP A 221 -4.48 -30.80 18.25
C ASP A 221 -4.70 -29.33 18.66
N ARG A 222 -5.95 -28.87 18.46
CA ARG A 222 -6.41 -27.52 18.76
C ARG A 222 -6.32 -27.17 20.25
N ASP A 223 -6.69 -28.10 21.12
CA ASP A 223 -6.79 -27.81 22.54
C ASP A 223 -5.38 -27.68 23.16
N THR A 224 -4.45 -28.51 22.74
CA THR A 224 -3.03 -28.37 23.06
C THR A 224 -2.47 -27.05 22.57
N ARG A 225 -2.76 -26.67 21.30
CA ARG A 225 -2.35 -25.37 20.74
C ARG A 225 -2.87 -24.22 21.59
N ASN A 226 -4.17 -24.20 21.89
CA ASN A 226 -4.82 -23.08 22.58
C ASN A 226 -4.39 -22.97 24.04
N SER A 227 -4.09 -24.10 24.70
CA SER A 227 -3.55 -24.11 26.08
C SER A 227 -2.08 -23.69 26.13
N THR A 228 -1.32 -23.91 25.06
CA THR A 228 0.11 -23.55 24.99
C THR A 228 0.33 -22.06 24.88
N MET A 229 -0.29 -21.40 23.90
CA MET A 229 -0.21 -19.95 23.77
C MET A 229 -1.27 -19.38 22.81
N SER A 230 -1.57 -18.09 22.98
CA SER A 230 -2.51 -17.38 22.09
C SER A 230 -1.90 -17.07 20.72
N PRO A 231 -2.74 -16.87 19.68
CA PRO A 231 -2.28 -16.53 18.32
C PRO A 231 -1.31 -15.35 18.30
N ALA A 232 -1.66 -14.24 18.94
CA ALA A 232 -0.81 -13.05 18.99
C ALA A 232 0.55 -13.30 19.67
N LYS A 233 0.58 -14.13 20.74
CA LYS A 233 1.83 -14.48 21.41
C LYS A 233 2.72 -15.34 20.52
N TYR A 234 2.12 -16.28 19.80
CA TYR A 234 2.84 -17.13 18.85
C TYR A 234 3.46 -16.31 17.72
N LYS A 235 2.65 -15.53 17.02
CA LYS A 235 3.09 -14.68 15.91
C LYS A 235 4.16 -13.66 16.36
N ALA A 236 3.98 -13.05 17.55
CA ALA A 236 4.94 -12.13 18.12
C ALA A 236 6.30 -12.78 18.38
N ARG A 237 6.33 -14.03 18.89
CA ARG A 237 7.58 -14.76 19.11
C ARG A 237 8.33 -14.95 17.80
N ILE A 238 7.67 -15.49 16.77
CA ILE A 238 8.27 -15.72 15.46
C ILE A 238 8.77 -14.41 14.83
N TYR A 239 7.96 -13.34 14.90
CA TYR A 239 8.31 -12.04 14.33
C TYR A 239 9.49 -11.39 15.09
N LYS A 240 9.56 -11.55 16.41
CA LYS A 240 10.68 -11.02 17.22
C LYS A 240 12.01 -11.70 16.87
N GLU A 241 11.99 -13.00 16.67
CA GLU A 241 13.17 -13.82 16.33
C GLU A 241 13.65 -13.56 14.89
N ALA A 242 12.75 -13.18 13.99
CA ALA A 242 13.09 -12.89 12.60
C ALA A 242 13.69 -11.49 12.42
N THR A 243 15.01 -11.38 12.58
CA THR A 243 15.74 -10.10 12.47
C THR A 243 15.64 -9.45 11.08
N TRP A 244 15.44 -10.26 10.05
CA TRP A 244 15.27 -9.80 8.67
C TRP A 244 13.90 -9.17 8.40
N ALA A 245 12.87 -9.53 9.18
CA ALA A 245 11.50 -9.06 8.96
C ALA A 245 11.31 -7.64 9.53
N GLN A 246 10.85 -6.72 8.70
CA GLN A 246 10.69 -5.31 9.04
C GLN A 246 9.25 -4.92 9.37
N VAL A 247 8.26 -5.68 8.87
CA VAL A 247 6.85 -5.44 9.10
C VAL A 247 6.07 -6.76 9.18
N PHE A 248 5.06 -6.79 10.04
CA PHE A 248 4.07 -7.87 10.09
C PHE A 248 2.72 -7.37 9.60
N TYR A 249 2.05 -8.15 8.75
CA TYR A 249 0.69 -7.87 8.29
C TYR A 249 -0.28 -8.81 8.99
N GLU A 250 -1.19 -8.26 9.76
CA GLU A 250 -2.15 -8.97 10.59
C GLU A 250 -3.57 -8.62 10.19
N SER A 251 -4.46 -9.60 10.21
CA SER A 251 -5.87 -9.41 9.87
C SER A 251 -6.70 -8.82 11.02
N ASP A 252 -6.41 -9.20 12.26
CA ASP A 252 -7.18 -8.89 13.48
C ASP A 252 -6.54 -7.72 14.25
N ALA A 253 -7.34 -6.71 14.59
CA ALA A 253 -6.85 -5.51 15.28
C ALA A 253 -6.30 -5.78 16.66
N GLY A 254 -6.91 -6.70 17.42
CA GLY A 254 -6.46 -7.05 18.75
C GLY A 254 -5.16 -7.86 18.73
N GLN A 255 -4.96 -8.71 17.70
CA GLN A 255 -3.69 -9.42 17.53
C GLN A 255 -2.60 -8.45 17.06
N ALA A 256 -2.88 -7.58 16.11
CA ALA A 256 -1.92 -6.59 15.59
C ALA A 256 -1.33 -5.73 16.71
N GLU A 257 -2.19 -5.17 17.56
CA GLU A 257 -1.76 -4.37 18.70
C GLU A 257 -0.89 -5.16 19.68
N ARG A 258 -1.29 -6.39 20.04
CA ARG A 258 -0.53 -7.26 20.95
C ARG A 258 0.80 -7.71 20.37
N ILE A 259 0.87 -7.95 19.04
CA ILE A 259 2.13 -8.29 18.37
C ILE A 259 3.07 -7.09 18.46
N PHE A 260 2.59 -5.88 18.15
CA PHE A 260 3.39 -4.66 18.30
C PHE A 260 3.90 -4.46 19.74
N GLN A 261 3.00 -4.51 20.73
CA GLN A 261 3.37 -4.35 22.14
C GLN A 261 4.43 -5.34 22.63
N ARG A 262 4.46 -6.56 22.08
CA ARG A 262 5.43 -7.61 22.44
C ARG A 262 6.76 -7.52 21.70
N THR A 263 6.76 -6.95 20.51
CA THR A 263 7.94 -6.95 19.63
C THR A 263 8.61 -5.58 19.53
N GLY A 264 7.86 -4.49 19.69
CA GLY A 264 8.30 -3.14 19.36
C GLY A 264 8.58 -2.93 17.87
N LYS A 265 8.20 -3.89 17.01
CA LYS A 265 8.41 -3.85 15.55
C LYS A 265 7.13 -3.47 14.83
N PRO A 266 7.19 -2.81 13.66
CA PRO A 266 6.01 -2.35 12.92
C PRO A 266 5.02 -3.47 12.59
N VAL A 267 3.73 -3.22 12.82
CA VAL A 267 2.62 -4.13 12.46
C VAL A 267 1.54 -3.34 11.72
N PHE A 268 1.20 -3.78 10.52
CA PHE A 268 0.04 -3.27 9.79
C PHE A 268 -1.18 -4.13 10.06
N CYS A 269 -2.27 -3.51 10.48
CA CYS A 269 -3.55 -4.18 10.68
C CYS A 269 -4.45 -3.97 9.45
N PHE A 270 -4.85 -5.07 8.81
CA PHE A 270 -5.70 -5.03 7.63
C PHE A 270 -7.15 -4.63 7.94
N GLU A 271 -7.69 -5.08 9.07
CA GLU A 271 -9.08 -4.80 9.49
C GLU A 271 -9.37 -3.29 9.59
N ASN A 272 -8.48 -2.54 10.20
CA ASN A 272 -8.69 -1.11 10.48
C ASN A 272 -7.75 -0.16 9.71
N GLY A 273 -6.86 -0.70 8.86
CA GLY A 273 -5.89 0.06 8.09
C GLY A 273 -4.80 0.77 8.93
N LYS A 274 -4.66 0.42 10.21
CA LYS A 274 -3.75 1.09 11.14
C LYS A 274 -2.35 0.48 11.09
N MET A 275 -1.34 1.36 11.08
CA MET A 275 0.04 0.99 11.32
C MET A 275 0.39 1.23 12.79
N TYR A 276 0.85 0.20 13.48
CA TYR A 276 1.45 0.24 14.81
C TYR A 276 2.98 0.30 14.64
N TYR A 277 3.64 1.35 15.20
CA TYR A 277 5.09 1.60 15.04
C TYR A 277 5.65 2.42 16.20
#